data_b2b382acb27991c2f4f109cd678ae0a3
#
_entry.id   b2b382acb27991c2f4f109cd678ae0a3
#
_cell.length_a   1.000
_cell.length_b   1.000
_cell.length_c   1.000
_cell.angle_alpha   90.00
_cell.angle_beta   90.00
_cell.angle_gamma   90.00
#
_symmetry.space_group_name_H-M   'P 1'
#
loop_
_entity.id
_entity.type
_entity.pdbx_description
1 polymer ?
#
loop_
_entity_poly.entity_id
_entity_poly.type
_entity_poly.pdbx_seq_one_letter_code
_entity_poly.pdbx_strand_id
1 'polypeptide(L)'
;VTAHYATIQLDPHTRHALEAMLTAEFDTLHADEISTLLDDGKITLALHPCKILGQDWTDLAMNAMGLVIDKDPDNALAFHNAVFEEYLSIAQKQDPSRLTVETLVAVGEKAGVSGEVTAQFKDTITSRAYDAWTKLGTETFQNLGFKGTPTILVRGEQIDLTQVGAADSLTKLINK
;
A
#
# COMPACT_ATOMS: atom_id res chain seq x y z
N VAL A 1 0.55 13.58 7.61
CA VAL A 1 0.23 13.36 6.19
C VAL A 1 -0.62 12.12 6.08
N THR A 2 -1.81 12.24 5.47
CA THR A 2 -2.72 11.11 5.25
C THR A 2 -2.66 10.76 3.77
N ALA A 3 -2.23 9.56 3.41
CA ALA A 3 -2.05 9.13 2.02
C ALA A 3 -3.27 8.38 1.49
N HIS A 4 -3.88 8.88 0.42
CA HIS A 4 -5.00 8.31 -0.36
C HIS A 4 -4.81 8.62 -1.87
N TYR A 5 -5.54 8.10 -2.80
CA TYR A 5 -5.09 7.70 -4.15
C TYR A 5 -5.92 8.19 -5.41
N ALA A 6 -5.37 8.71 -6.52
CA ALA A 6 -5.89 9.52 -7.66
C ALA A 6 -6.40 8.84 -8.97
N THR A 7 -6.89 9.58 -9.99
CA THR A 7 -7.67 9.08 -11.13
C THR A 7 -7.08 9.36 -12.51
N ILE A 8 -7.12 8.37 -13.43
CA ILE A 8 -7.08 8.50 -14.89
C ILE A 8 -8.26 7.69 -15.48
N GLN A 9 -8.97 8.20 -16.52
CA GLN A 9 -10.09 7.48 -17.14
C GLN A 9 -9.60 6.53 -18.23
N LEU A 10 -9.69 5.23 -17.97
CA LEU A 10 -9.43 4.11 -18.88
C LEU A 10 -10.58 3.10 -18.77
N ASP A 11 -10.61 2.07 -19.64
CA ASP A 11 -11.54 0.95 -19.44
C ASP A 11 -11.27 0.27 -18.09
N PRO A 12 -12.25 -0.39 -17.45
CA PRO A 12 -12.13 -0.87 -16.09
C PRO A 12 -10.93 -1.80 -15.84
N HIS A 13 -10.62 -2.71 -16.77
CA HIS A 13 -9.49 -3.64 -16.61
C HIS A 13 -8.14 -2.96 -16.75
N THR A 14 -7.96 -2.14 -17.78
CA THR A 14 -6.74 -1.35 -18.00
C THR A 14 -6.54 -0.33 -16.89
N ARG A 15 -7.61 0.29 -16.43
CA ARG A 15 -7.58 1.23 -15.31
C ARG A 15 -7.06 0.58 -14.04
N HIS A 16 -7.58 -0.57 -13.63
CA HIS A 16 -7.19 -1.23 -12.39
C HIS A 16 -5.71 -1.67 -12.41
N ALA A 17 -5.24 -2.21 -13.53
CA ALA A 17 -3.84 -2.57 -13.68
C ALA A 17 -2.92 -1.35 -13.57
N LEU A 18 -3.29 -0.23 -14.22
CA LEU A 18 -2.51 1.01 -14.18
C LEU A 18 -2.52 1.65 -12.78
N GLU A 19 -3.64 1.67 -12.09
CA GLU A 19 -3.75 2.22 -10.73
C GLU A 19 -2.89 1.43 -9.73
N ALA A 20 -2.83 0.11 -9.84
CA ALA A 20 -1.95 -0.72 -9.02
C ALA A 20 -0.47 -0.42 -9.29
N MET A 21 -0.08 -0.28 -10.56
CA MET A 21 1.29 0.07 -10.94
C MET A 21 1.67 1.47 -10.45
N LEU A 22 0.81 2.47 -10.63
CA LEU A 22 1.07 3.85 -10.18
C LEU A 22 1.23 3.95 -8.67
N THR A 23 0.43 3.19 -7.90
CA THR A 23 0.58 3.14 -6.43
C THR A 23 1.93 2.56 -6.05
N ALA A 24 2.28 1.42 -6.62
CA ALA A 24 3.55 0.75 -6.34
C ALA A 24 4.77 1.58 -6.78
N GLU A 25 4.69 2.27 -7.92
CA GLU A 25 5.72 3.21 -8.38
C GLU A 25 5.88 4.40 -7.43
N PHE A 26 4.78 4.97 -6.93
CA PHE A 26 4.81 6.06 -5.96
C PHE A 26 5.46 5.62 -4.65
N ASP A 27 5.01 4.50 -4.09
CA ASP A 27 5.54 3.98 -2.83
C ASP A 27 7.04 3.66 -2.95
N THR A 28 7.47 3.07 -4.06
CA THR A 28 8.89 2.79 -4.32
C THR A 28 9.70 4.08 -4.51
N LEU A 29 9.17 5.07 -5.24
CA LEU A 29 9.86 6.33 -5.52
C LEU A 29 10.10 7.15 -4.25
N HIS A 30 9.16 7.11 -3.30
CA HIS A 30 9.18 7.97 -2.10
C HIS A 30 9.52 7.21 -0.81
N ALA A 31 9.84 5.92 -0.84
CA ALA A 31 10.09 5.11 0.35
C ALA A 31 11.16 5.73 1.27
N ASP A 32 12.33 6.05 0.72
CA ASP A 32 13.45 6.65 1.46
C ASP A 32 13.11 8.07 1.95
N GLU A 33 12.42 8.86 1.13
CA GLU A 33 12.00 10.22 1.47
C GLU A 33 10.99 10.21 2.63
N ILE A 34 9.99 9.34 2.58
CA ILE A 34 9.00 9.16 3.64
C ILE A 34 9.68 8.69 4.93
N SER A 35 10.57 7.71 4.86
CA SER A 35 11.32 7.22 6.02
C SER A 35 12.12 8.34 6.68
N THR A 36 12.86 9.11 5.89
CA THR A 36 13.65 10.26 6.39
C THR A 36 12.76 11.31 7.06
N LEU A 37 11.61 11.63 6.47
CA LEU A 37 10.67 12.61 7.03
C LEU A 37 10.03 12.13 8.34
N LEU A 38 9.80 10.82 8.48
CA LEU A 38 9.30 10.19 9.71
C LEU A 38 10.38 10.24 10.80
N ASP A 39 11.61 9.82 10.49
CA ASP A 39 12.76 9.78 11.42
C ASP A 39 13.10 11.17 11.94
N ASP A 40 13.02 12.19 11.07
CA ASP A 40 13.19 13.59 11.42
C ASP A 40 12.01 14.17 12.22
N GLY A 41 10.94 13.43 12.43
CA GLY A 41 9.71 13.91 13.09
C GLY A 41 8.97 15.02 12.33
N LYS A 42 9.23 15.19 11.04
CA LYS A 42 8.63 16.23 10.21
C LYS A 42 7.21 15.91 9.76
N ILE A 43 6.86 14.64 9.75
CA ILE A 43 5.52 14.16 9.35
C ILE A 43 5.00 13.09 10.30
N THR A 44 3.70 12.91 10.28
CA THR A 44 3.01 11.69 10.70
C THR A 44 2.39 11.08 9.46
N LEU A 45 2.73 9.83 9.14
CA LEU A 45 2.14 9.10 8.03
C LEU A 45 0.92 8.32 8.52
N ALA A 46 -0.22 8.50 7.86
CA ALA A 46 -1.39 7.65 8.03
C ALA A 46 -1.66 6.91 6.72
N LEU A 47 -1.49 5.59 6.74
CA LEU A 47 -1.84 4.72 5.63
C LEU A 47 -3.28 4.22 5.82
N HIS A 48 -4.10 4.37 4.78
CA HIS A 48 -5.47 3.88 4.75
C HIS A 48 -5.62 2.87 3.61
N PRO A 49 -5.25 1.60 3.82
CA PRO A 49 -5.41 0.58 2.80
C PRO A 49 -6.87 0.41 2.40
N CYS A 50 -7.11 0.30 1.10
CA CYS A 50 -8.45 0.07 0.57
C CYS A 50 -8.38 -0.90 -0.61
N LYS A 51 -9.45 -1.71 -0.77
CA LYS A 51 -9.59 -2.64 -1.89
C LYS A 51 -10.41 -1.98 -2.98
N ILE A 52 -9.74 -1.44 -4.00
CA ILE A 52 -10.39 -0.94 -5.22
C ILE A 52 -10.17 -1.88 -6.42
N LEU A 53 -9.21 -2.80 -6.31
CA LEU A 53 -8.92 -3.83 -7.29
C LEU A 53 -9.66 -5.11 -6.95
N GLY A 54 -10.34 -5.71 -7.92
CA GLY A 54 -11.04 -6.98 -7.78
C GLY A 54 -10.14 -8.22 -7.84
N GLN A 55 -8.84 -8.11 -7.53
CA GLN A 55 -7.88 -9.20 -7.60
C GLN A 55 -7.79 -9.94 -6.26
N ASP A 56 -7.68 -11.27 -6.32
CA ASP A 56 -7.51 -12.11 -5.13
C ASP A 56 -6.26 -11.75 -4.33
N TRP A 57 -5.17 -11.36 -5.01
CA TRP A 57 -3.95 -10.90 -4.35
C TRP A 57 -4.18 -9.73 -3.38
N THR A 58 -5.05 -8.80 -3.73
CA THR A 58 -5.37 -7.67 -2.84
C THR A 58 -5.97 -8.17 -1.52
N ASP A 59 -6.86 -9.16 -1.56
CA ASP A 59 -7.43 -9.76 -0.35
C ASP A 59 -6.37 -10.46 0.50
N LEU A 60 -5.47 -11.22 -0.14
CA LEU A 60 -4.37 -11.89 0.56
C LEU A 60 -3.47 -10.87 1.25
N ALA A 61 -3.01 -9.87 0.51
CA ALA A 61 -2.10 -8.83 1.00
C ALA A 61 -2.73 -7.99 2.12
N MET A 62 -4.02 -7.64 1.99
CA MET A 62 -4.73 -6.85 3.00
C MET A 62 -4.91 -7.62 4.32
N ASN A 63 -5.19 -8.92 4.27
CA ASN A 63 -5.29 -9.74 5.49
C ASN A 63 -3.91 -9.92 6.16
N ALA A 64 -2.84 -10.12 5.38
CA ALA A 64 -1.48 -10.16 5.92
C ALA A 64 -1.08 -8.81 6.54
N MET A 65 -1.37 -7.70 5.85
CA MET A 65 -1.09 -6.34 6.34
C MET A 65 -1.84 -6.02 7.64
N GLY A 66 -3.12 -6.42 7.72
CA GLY A 66 -3.90 -6.25 8.95
C GLY A 66 -3.27 -6.97 10.14
N LEU A 67 -2.77 -8.19 9.94
CA LEU A 67 -2.07 -8.94 10.99
C LEU A 67 -0.75 -8.26 11.39
N VAL A 68 0.04 -7.78 10.43
CA VAL A 68 1.30 -7.09 10.74
C VAL A 68 1.04 -5.81 11.53
N ILE A 69 0.07 -5.00 11.13
CA ILE A 69 -0.32 -3.78 11.88
C ILE A 69 -0.75 -4.12 13.31
N ASP A 70 -1.47 -5.23 13.52
CA ASP A 70 -1.99 -5.62 14.84
C ASP A 70 -0.93 -6.24 15.75
N LYS A 71 0.02 -7.01 15.20
CA LYS A 71 0.95 -7.84 15.99
C LYS A 71 2.42 -7.43 15.90
N ASP A 72 2.79 -6.67 14.87
CA ASP A 72 4.19 -6.24 14.61
C ASP A 72 4.20 -4.86 13.94
N PRO A 73 3.59 -3.83 14.58
CA PRO A 73 3.40 -2.52 13.97
C PRO A 73 4.70 -1.81 13.57
N ASP A 74 5.81 -2.09 14.25
CA ASP A 74 7.11 -1.49 13.96
C ASP A 74 7.63 -1.87 12.56
N ASN A 75 7.23 -3.06 12.05
CA ASN A 75 7.59 -3.54 10.72
C ASN A 75 6.49 -3.29 9.67
N ALA A 76 5.38 -2.63 10.03
CA ALA A 76 4.24 -2.47 9.13
C ALA A 76 4.56 -1.64 7.88
N LEU A 77 5.33 -0.55 7.99
CA LEU A 77 5.72 0.26 6.84
C LEU A 77 6.71 -0.49 5.93
N ALA A 78 7.68 -1.19 6.52
CA ALA A 78 8.64 -2.00 5.77
C ALA A 78 7.93 -3.13 5.00
N PHE A 79 6.96 -3.80 5.65
CA PHE A 79 6.14 -4.82 5.01
C PHE A 79 5.28 -4.24 3.88
N HIS A 80 4.64 -3.09 4.11
CA HIS A 80 3.86 -2.38 3.08
C HIS A 80 4.71 -2.14 1.82
N ASN A 81 5.88 -1.51 1.98
CA ASN A 81 6.77 -1.20 0.87
C ASN A 81 7.23 -2.47 0.14
N ALA A 82 7.60 -3.52 0.89
CA ALA A 82 8.05 -4.79 0.31
C ALA A 82 6.94 -5.53 -0.49
N VAL A 83 5.67 -5.41 -0.06
CA VAL A 83 4.52 -5.97 -0.80
C VAL A 83 4.38 -5.28 -2.16
N PHE A 84 4.52 -3.96 -2.22
CA PHE A 84 4.44 -3.21 -3.49
C PHE A 84 5.64 -3.46 -4.40
N GLU A 85 6.86 -3.52 -3.86
CA GLU A 85 8.06 -3.91 -4.63
C GLU A 85 7.88 -5.30 -5.27
N GLU A 86 7.38 -6.27 -4.50
CA GLU A 86 7.16 -7.61 -4.99
C GLU A 86 6.06 -7.64 -6.06
N TYR A 87 4.96 -6.92 -5.86
CA TYR A 87 3.91 -6.80 -6.86
C TYR A 87 4.43 -6.22 -8.18
N LEU A 88 5.23 -5.15 -8.14
CA LEU A 88 5.88 -4.57 -9.32
C LEU A 88 6.79 -5.60 -10.01
N SER A 89 7.60 -6.33 -9.23
CA SER A 89 8.48 -7.38 -9.77
C SER A 89 7.69 -8.47 -10.49
N ILE A 90 6.57 -8.91 -9.91
CA ILE A 90 5.67 -9.91 -10.51
C ILE A 90 5.03 -9.38 -11.79
N ALA A 91 4.54 -8.15 -11.77
CA ALA A 91 3.91 -7.51 -12.93
C ALA A 91 4.89 -7.32 -14.09
N GLN A 92 6.11 -6.83 -13.80
CA GLN A 92 7.16 -6.65 -14.82
C GLN A 92 7.61 -7.97 -15.45
N LYS A 93 7.67 -9.06 -14.65
CA LYS A 93 8.04 -10.40 -15.12
C LYS A 93 6.87 -11.15 -15.75
N GLN A 94 5.65 -10.61 -15.67
CA GLN A 94 4.42 -11.25 -16.13
C GLN A 94 4.22 -12.65 -15.54
N ASP A 95 4.55 -12.83 -14.25
CA ASP A 95 4.48 -14.11 -13.53
C ASP A 95 3.40 -14.10 -12.42
N PRO A 96 2.11 -14.16 -12.79
CA PRO A 96 1.01 -14.15 -11.82
C PRO A 96 0.97 -15.39 -10.92
N SER A 97 1.71 -16.46 -11.25
CA SER A 97 1.79 -17.65 -10.41
C SER A 97 2.41 -17.39 -9.04
N ARG A 98 3.12 -16.27 -8.89
CA ARG A 98 3.72 -15.82 -7.64
C ARG A 98 2.78 -14.99 -6.74
N LEU A 99 1.56 -14.71 -7.17
CA LEU A 99 0.55 -14.02 -6.35
C LEU A 99 -0.06 -14.99 -5.32
N THR A 100 0.74 -15.43 -4.35
CA THR A 100 0.41 -16.51 -3.39
C THR A 100 0.66 -16.11 -1.94
N VAL A 101 0.12 -16.87 -1.00
CA VAL A 101 0.38 -16.71 0.44
C VAL A 101 1.85 -16.92 0.76
N GLU A 102 2.49 -17.91 0.11
CA GLU A 102 3.90 -18.24 0.29
C GLU A 102 4.81 -17.07 -0.12
N THR A 103 4.43 -16.33 -1.16
CA THR A 103 5.13 -15.10 -1.55
C THR A 103 4.98 -14.03 -0.46
N LEU A 104 3.80 -13.85 0.13
CA LEU A 104 3.59 -12.90 1.22
C LEU A 104 4.39 -13.26 2.47
N VAL A 105 4.52 -14.56 2.80
CA VAL A 105 5.40 -15.02 3.89
C VAL A 105 6.85 -14.61 3.62
N ALA A 106 7.38 -14.92 2.44
CA ALA A 106 8.75 -14.55 2.06
C ALA A 106 8.97 -13.02 2.05
N VAL A 107 7.97 -12.26 1.61
CA VAL A 107 7.99 -10.78 1.67
C VAL A 107 8.02 -10.29 3.12
N GLY A 108 7.21 -10.88 4.00
CA GLY A 108 7.20 -10.55 5.43
C GLY A 108 8.55 -10.81 6.10
N GLU A 109 9.13 -11.98 5.86
CA GLU A 109 10.46 -12.34 6.36
C GLU A 109 11.54 -11.37 5.86
N LYS A 110 11.53 -11.04 4.57
CA LYS A 110 12.45 -10.06 3.97
C LYS A 110 12.29 -8.66 4.57
N ALA A 111 11.07 -8.26 4.91
CA ALA A 111 10.75 -6.97 5.52
C ALA A 111 11.04 -6.90 7.03
N GLY A 112 11.50 -7.98 7.64
CA GLY A 112 11.84 -8.04 9.06
C GLY A 112 10.65 -8.33 9.99
N VAL A 113 9.48 -8.70 9.44
CA VAL A 113 8.34 -9.15 10.24
C VAL A 113 8.72 -10.39 11.03
N SER A 114 8.35 -10.42 12.31
CA SER A 114 8.74 -11.51 13.20
C SER A 114 8.24 -12.88 12.69
N GLY A 115 9.04 -13.92 12.90
CA GLY A 115 8.68 -15.28 12.49
C GLY A 115 7.40 -15.81 13.15
N GLU A 116 7.06 -15.30 14.34
CA GLU A 116 5.80 -15.61 15.01
C GLU A 116 4.59 -15.06 14.23
N VAL A 117 4.73 -13.87 13.64
CA VAL A 117 3.66 -13.21 12.86
C VAL A 117 3.57 -13.80 11.46
N THR A 118 4.70 -13.99 10.76
CA THR A 118 4.69 -14.58 9.41
C THR A 118 4.15 -16.01 9.40
N ALA A 119 4.39 -16.79 10.46
CA ALA A 119 3.82 -18.13 10.62
C ALA A 119 2.29 -18.14 10.67
N GLN A 120 1.66 -17.03 11.07
CA GLN A 120 0.20 -16.89 11.14
C GLN A 120 -0.43 -16.43 9.81
N PHE A 121 0.35 -16.02 8.82
CA PHE A 121 -0.19 -15.45 7.56
C PHE A 121 -1.18 -16.41 6.90
N LYS A 122 -0.82 -17.69 6.77
CA LYS A 122 -1.68 -18.67 6.09
C LYS A 122 -3.06 -18.77 6.75
N ASP A 123 -3.10 -18.92 8.04
CA ASP A 123 -4.36 -19.08 8.78
C ASP A 123 -5.18 -17.79 8.79
N THR A 124 -4.53 -16.66 8.98
CA THR A 124 -5.14 -15.32 8.96
C THR A 124 -5.77 -15.00 7.60
N ILE A 125 -5.04 -15.28 6.52
CA ILE A 125 -5.51 -15.05 5.15
C ILE A 125 -6.65 -16.01 4.80
N THR A 126 -6.52 -17.30 5.14
CA THR A 126 -7.53 -18.30 4.83
C THR A 126 -8.84 -18.06 5.59
N SER A 127 -8.75 -17.62 6.85
CA SER A 127 -9.92 -17.25 7.66
C SER A 127 -10.48 -15.87 7.33
N ARG A 128 -9.78 -15.06 6.53
CA ARG A 128 -10.14 -13.69 6.17
C ARG A 128 -10.33 -12.80 7.41
N ALA A 129 -9.42 -12.94 8.38
CA ALA A 129 -9.57 -12.36 9.72
C ALA A 129 -9.69 -10.82 9.72
N TYR A 130 -9.14 -10.14 8.72
CA TYR A 130 -9.14 -8.68 8.60
C TYR A 130 -10.08 -8.14 7.50
N ASP A 131 -10.97 -8.97 6.94
CA ASP A 131 -11.91 -8.52 5.89
C ASP A 131 -12.81 -7.36 6.34
N ALA A 132 -13.23 -7.34 7.60
CA ALA A 132 -14.05 -6.24 8.14
C ALA A 132 -13.29 -4.91 8.15
N TRP A 133 -12.00 -4.93 8.48
CA TRP A 133 -11.13 -3.77 8.44
C TRP A 133 -10.87 -3.30 6.99
N THR A 134 -10.59 -4.22 6.09
CA THR A 134 -10.44 -3.94 4.64
C THR A 134 -11.71 -3.31 4.06
N LYS A 135 -12.87 -3.85 4.41
CA LYS A 135 -14.17 -3.32 3.98
C LYS A 135 -14.38 -1.90 4.49
N LEU A 136 -14.09 -1.64 5.77
CA LEU A 136 -14.21 -0.31 6.36
C LEU A 136 -13.30 0.72 5.65
N GLY A 137 -12.05 0.35 5.35
CA GLY A 137 -11.13 1.20 4.59
C GLY A 137 -11.67 1.52 3.20
N THR A 138 -12.22 0.53 2.51
CA THR A 138 -12.81 0.70 1.18
C THR A 138 -14.07 1.58 1.20
N GLU A 139 -14.96 1.36 2.16
CA GLU A 139 -16.16 2.19 2.34
C GLU A 139 -15.79 3.64 2.69
N THR A 140 -14.79 3.84 3.54
CA THR A 140 -14.29 5.17 3.88
C THR A 140 -13.74 5.90 2.65
N PHE A 141 -12.93 5.22 1.84
CA PHE A 141 -12.40 5.75 0.58
C PHE A 141 -13.52 6.21 -0.36
N GLN A 142 -14.55 5.37 -0.53
CA GLN A 142 -15.71 5.67 -1.39
C GLN A 142 -16.55 6.83 -0.85
N ASN A 143 -16.81 6.85 0.46
CA ASN A 143 -17.61 7.89 1.13
C ASN A 143 -16.93 9.26 1.09
N LEU A 144 -15.60 9.31 1.09
CA LEU A 144 -14.83 10.54 0.88
C LEU A 144 -14.83 11.01 -0.59
N GLY A 145 -15.43 10.22 -1.49
CA GLY A 145 -15.57 10.57 -2.91
C GLY A 145 -14.30 10.41 -3.73
N PHE A 146 -13.27 9.76 -3.20
CA PHE A 146 -12.04 9.48 -3.93
C PHE A 146 -12.30 8.52 -5.11
N LYS A 147 -11.52 8.67 -6.19
CA LYS A 147 -11.83 8.02 -7.48
C LYS A 147 -10.79 6.99 -7.92
N GLY A 148 -9.64 6.95 -7.27
CA GLY A 148 -8.56 6.04 -7.64
C GLY A 148 -7.37 6.11 -6.70
N THR A 149 -6.32 5.32 -7.02
CA THR A 149 -5.12 5.14 -6.20
C THR A 149 -3.86 5.49 -7.00
N PRO A 150 -2.85 6.18 -6.40
CA PRO A 150 -2.73 6.83 -5.10
C PRO A 150 -3.56 8.14 -4.93
N THR A 151 -4.27 8.38 -3.78
CA THR A 151 -4.76 9.73 -3.36
C THR A 151 -3.91 10.22 -2.20
N ILE A 152 -3.24 11.32 -2.31
CA ILE A 152 -2.35 11.85 -1.29
C ILE A 152 -2.96 13.11 -0.70
N LEU A 153 -3.07 13.15 0.63
CA LEU A 153 -3.49 14.34 1.33
C LEU A 153 -2.30 14.90 2.12
N VAL A 154 -2.00 16.17 1.91
CA VAL A 154 -1.05 16.91 2.73
C VAL A 154 -1.82 17.98 3.50
N ARG A 155 -1.77 17.94 4.83
CA ARG A 155 -2.55 18.83 5.71
C ARG A 155 -4.06 18.84 5.43
N GLY A 156 -4.60 17.69 5.00
CA GLY A 156 -6.02 17.52 4.66
C GLY A 156 -6.41 17.93 3.24
N GLU A 157 -5.50 18.49 2.45
CA GLU A 157 -5.75 18.86 1.06
C GLU A 157 -5.24 17.77 0.12
N GLN A 158 -6.08 17.35 -0.82
CA GLN A 158 -5.68 16.41 -1.87
C GLN A 158 -4.73 17.08 -2.84
N ILE A 159 -3.57 16.45 -3.07
CA ILE A 159 -2.57 16.95 -4.00
C ILE A 159 -2.67 16.25 -5.36
N ASP A 160 -2.31 16.98 -6.42
CA ASP A 160 -2.18 16.42 -7.76
C ASP A 160 -0.91 15.55 -7.83
N LEU A 161 -1.02 14.34 -8.38
CA LEU A 161 0.11 13.41 -8.50
C LEU A 161 1.26 13.96 -9.36
N THR A 162 0.98 14.89 -10.27
CA THR A 162 2.02 15.56 -11.05
C THR A 162 3.00 16.36 -10.17
N GLN A 163 2.57 16.74 -8.96
CA GLN A 163 3.41 17.46 -8.00
C GLN A 163 4.38 16.53 -7.26
N VAL A 164 4.16 15.22 -7.30
CA VAL A 164 4.95 14.22 -6.59
C VAL A 164 5.54 13.16 -7.55
N GLY A 165 5.70 13.49 -8.80
CA GLY A 165 6.27 12.62 -9.83
C GLY A 165 7.81 12.53 -9.84
N ALA A 166 8.49 13.14 -8.86
CA ALA A 166 9.95 13.11 -8.76
C ALA A 166 10.40 12.90 -7.32
N ALA A 167 11.56 12.29 -7.12
CA ALA A 167 12.20 12.20 -5.80
C ALA A 167 12.33 13.60 -5.17
N ASP A 168 12.27 13.67 -3.84
CA ASP A 168 12.29 14.89 -3.02
C ASP A 168 11.09 15.85 -3.21
N SER A 169 10.10 15.47 -4.00
CA SER A 169 8.95 16.33 -4.27
C SER A 169 8.00 16.43 -3.07
N LEU A 170 7.85 15.38 -2.28
CA LEU A 170 7.09 15.41 -1.02
C LEU A 170 7.73 16.38 -0.01
N THR A 171 9.04 16.32 0.17
CA THR A 171 9.80 17.22 1.04
C THR A 171 9.59 18.69 0.66
N LYS A 172 9.65 18.98 -0.64
CA LYS A 172 9.39 20.33 -1.14
C LYS A 172 7.95 20.79 -0.91
N LEU A 173 6.99 19.87 -1.00
CA LEU A 173 5.58 20.16 -0.78
C LEU A 173 5.27 20.39 0.71
N ILE A 174 5.88 19.60 1.60
CA ILE A 174 5.69 19.68 3.05
C ILE A 174 6.32 20.94 3.64
N ASN A 175 7.41 21.44 3.06
CA ASN A 175 8.12 22.61 3.53
C ASN A 175 7.54 23.95 3.01
N LYS A 176 6.49 23.94 2.19
CA LYS A 176 5.72 25.11 1.78
C LYS A 176 4.68 25.49 2.84
#